data_427ed5ee9d58e143a9597483bf015022
#
_entry.id   427ed5ee9d58e143a9597483bf015022
#
_cell.length_a   1.000
_cell.length_b   1.000
_cell.length_c   1.000
_cell.angle_alpha   90.00
_cell.angle_beta   90.00
_cell.angle_gamma   90.00
#
_symmetry.space_group_name_H-M   'P 1'
#
loop_
_entity.id
_entity.type
_entity.pdbx_description
1 polymer ?
#
loop_
_entity_poly.entity_id
_entity_poly.type
_entity_poly.pdbx_seq_one_letter_code
_entity_poly.pdbx_strand_id
1 'polypeptide(L)'
;MVATTKSKTTYTYQEALESSIEYFNGDELAATVWINKYALKDSQGNLYEKNPNDMHWRIANEIHRIEKKYANPMKAEEIFEVLQNFKYIVPQGSPMAGIGNTHQIASLSNCFVVGNDSMADSYGGIMKTDQEQVQLMKRRGGVGHDLSHIRPKGSEVKNSALTSTGLVPFMERFSNSTREVAQDGRRGALMLTVSIKHPDSEDFIDAKLEQGKITGANVSVNIDNEFMRAVIDNKPYTQQYPIDSDNPSMTKEIDARRLWKKIVHNAWKSAEPGIMFWDTIIGESVPDSYTEHGFKTVSTNPCGEIPLCPYDSCRLLAINLYGYVDNPFTKEAKFNFKKFQEHAAIAHRMMDDIIDLEVEKIDAILDKINNDPEDEEIKHVERRLWEKIKEKAEQGRRTGIGITAEGDMLAALGLKYGSKKGIDFSVKVH
;
A
#
# COMPACT_ATOMS: atom_id res chain seq x y z
N MET A 1 10.83 -2.14 44.49
CA MET A 1 11.26 -3.45 43.99
C MET A 1 11.69 -3.23 42.54
N VAL A 2 12.99 -3.31 42.29
CA VAL A 2 13.56 -3.15 40.95
C VAL A 2 13.17 -4.39 40.15
N ALA A 3 12.34 -4.24 39.14
CA ALA A 3 12.04 -5.32 38.18
C ALA A 3 13.34 -5.70 37.47
N THR A 4 13.86 -6.87 37.74
CA THR A 4 14.95 -7.49 36.99
C THR A 4 14.48 -7.67 35.54
N THR A 5 14.84 -6.75 34.69
CA THR A 5 14.77 -6.93 33.23
C THR A 5 15.59 -8.17 32.87
N LYS A 6 14.93 -9.29 32.53
CA LYS A 6 15.57 -10.38 31.83
C LYS A 6 16.30 -9.79 30.64
N SER A 7 17.63 -9.90 30.58
CA SER A 7 18.41 -9.52 29.40
C SER A 7 17.81 -10.25 28.20
N LYS A 8 17.27 -9.50 27.22
CA LYS A 8 16.80 -10.10 25.97
C LYS A 8 17.98 -10.83 25.33
N THR A 9 17.84 -12.12 25.07
CA THR A 9 18.83 -12.91 24.37
C THR A 9 18.95 -12.37 22.95
N THR A 10 20.15 -12.02 22.52
CA THR A 10 20.46 -11.65 21.14
C THR A 10 21.14 -12.79 20.41
N TYR A 11 20.97 -12.84 19.10
CA TYR A 11 21.54 -13.84 18.21
C TYR A 11 22.48 -13.19 17.21
N THR A 12 23.53 -13.89 16.82
CA THR A 12 24.37 -13.52 15.69
C THR A 12 23.61 -13.77 14.39
N TYR A 13 24.04 -13.11 13.31
CA TYR A 13 23.47 -13.36 11.97
C TYR A 13 23.58 -14.84 11.58
N GLN A 14 24.72 -15.48 11.89
CA GLN A 14 24.97 -16.88 11.54
C GLN A 14 24.02 -17.83 12.29
N GLU A 15 23.83 -17.64 13.60
CA GLU A 15 22.90 -18.44 14.40
C GLU A 15 21.45 -18.31 13.89
N ALA A 16 21.02 -17.10 13.54
CA ALA A 16 19.70 -16.85 12.99
C ALA A 16 19.57 -17.46 11.58
N LEU A 17 20.60 -17.39 10.74
CA LEU A 17 20.61 -17.96 9.40
C LEU A 17 20.48 -19.50 9.44
N GLU A 18 21.28 -20.18 10.23
CA GLU A 18 21.23 -21.64 10.36
C GLU A 18 19.86 -22.11 10.87
N SER A 19 19.33 -21.46 11.92
CA SER A 19 18.02 -21.80 12.46
C SER A 19 16.86 -21.47 11.49
N SER A 20 17.00 -20.43 10.68
CA SER A 20 15.98 -20.08 9.68
C SER A 20 16.03 -20.99 8.45
N ILE A 21 17.22 -21.43 8.02
CA ILE A 21 17.36 -22.44 6.95
C ILE A 21 16.69 -23.75 7.38
N GLU A 22 16.90 -24.18 8.63
CA GLU A 22 16.20 -25.36 9.17
C GLU A 22 14.67 -25.14 9.17
N TYR A 23 14.20 -23.98 9.63
CA TYR A 23 12.79 -23.63 9.63
C TYR A 23 12.15 -23.68 8.23
N PHE A 24 12.86 -23.20 7.21
CA PHE A 24 12.41 -23.19 5.82
C PHE A 24 12.79 -24.47 5.04
N ASN A 25 13.12 -25.56 5.72
CA ASN A 25 13.45 -26.88 5.11
C ASN A 25 14.57 -26.79 4.06
N GLY A 26 15.60 -25.98 4.31
CA GLY A 26 16.76 -25.81 3.44
C GLY A 26 16.67 -24.65 2.46
N ASP A 27 15.60 -23.83 2.46
CA ASP A 27 15.50 -22.65 1.62
C ASP A 27 16.29 -21.47 2.23
N GLU A 28 17.53 -21.34 1.77
CA GLU A 28 18.47 -20.29 2.20
C GLU A 28 18.00 -18.88 1.75
N LEU A 29 17.32 -18.78 0.59
CA LEU A 29 16.82 -17.51 0.10
C LEU A 29 15.70 -16.98 1.00
N ALA A 30 14.75 -17.85 1.36
CA ALA A 30 13.66 -17.50 2.29
C ALA A 30 14.22 -17.08 3.67
N ALA A 31 15.21 -17.82 4.19
CA ALA A 31 15.88 -17.51 5.45
C ALA A 31 16.55 -16.13 5.42
N THR A 32 17.33 -15.86 4.38
CA THR A 32 18.05 -14.59 4.20
C THR A 32 17.07 -13.41 4.06
N VAL A 33 16.01 -13.58 3.29
CA VAL A 33 14.97 -12.54 3.11
C VAL A 33 14.26 -12.25 4.44
N TRP A 34 13.92 -13.29 5.22
CA TRP A 34 13.28 -13.11 6.51
C TRP A 34 14.17 -12.33 7.49
N ILE A 35 15.43 -12.72 7.65
CA ILE A 35 16.37 -12.06 8.56
C ILE A 35 16.54 -10.58 8.18
N ASN A 36 16.77 -10.30 6.90
CA ASN A 36 17.09 -8.96 6.46
C ASN A 36 15.90 -7.99 6.51
N LYS A 37 14.66 -8.49 6.38
CA LYS A 37 13.47 -7.63 6.22
C LYS A 37 12.47 -7.68 7.38
N TYR A 38 12.42 -8.76 8.15
CA TYR A 38 11.32 -9.02 9.08
C TYR A 38 11.75 -9.36 10.50
N ALA A 39 12.94 -9.97 10.69
CA ALA A 39 13.42 -10.29 12.02
C ALA A 39 13.57 -9.04 12.89
N LEU A 40 13.21 -9.15 14.15
CA LEU A 40 13.31 -8.07 15.12
C LEU A 40 14.78 -7.73 15.38
N LYS A 41 15.18 -6.50 15.09
CA LYS A 41 16.54 -6.01 15.29
C LYS A 41 16.53 -4.55 15.77
N ASP A 42 17.59 -4.15 16.46
CA ASP A 42 17.84 -2.78 16.86
C ASP A 42 18.68 -2.01 15.82
N SER A 43 18.98 -0.74 16.10
CA SER A 43 19.78 0.13 15.23
C SER A 43 21.27 -0.26 15.15
N GLN A 44 21.75 -1.12 16.04
CA GLN A 44 23.10 -1.69 16.04
C GLN A 44 23.18 -2.99 15.25
N GLY A 45 22.02 -3.51 14.78
CA GLY A 45 21.94 -4.77 14.02
C GLY A 45 21.86 -6.03 14.90
N ASN A 46 21.69 -5.90 16.22
CA ASN A 46 21.47 -7.03 17.09
C ASN A 46 20.13 -7.69 16.80
N LEU A 47 20.12 -8.99 16.55
CA LEU A 47 18.90 -9.77 16.29
C LEU A 47 18.31 -10.29 17.59
N TYR A 48 17.01 -10.14 17.78
CA TYR A 48 16.26 -10.60 18.96
C TYR A 48 15.35 -11.79 18.64
N GLU A 49 15.34 -12.24 17.40
CA GLU A 49 14.59 -13.38 16.91
C GLU A 49 15.53 -14.33 16.18
N LYS A 50 15.43 -15.63 16.49
CA LYS A 50 16.30 -16.66 15.93
C LYS A 50 15.77 -17.23 14.61
N ASN A 51 14.44 -17.34 14.49
CA ASN A 51 13.75 -17.81 13.30
C ASN A 51 12.30 -17.30 13.26
N PRO A 52 11.52 -17.56 12.21
CA PRO A 52 10.15 -17.08 12.09
C PRO A 52 9.18 -17.48 13.21
N ASN A 53 9.45 -18.55 13.99
CA ASN A 53 8.59 -18.86 15.14
C ASN A 53 8.63 -17.78 16.19
N ASP A 54 9.80 -17.20 16.47
CA ASP A 54 9.93 -16.11 17.45
C ASP A 54 9.13 -14.88 16.99
N MET A 55 9.17 -14.57 15.70
CA MET A 55 8.36 -13.51 15.08
C MET A 55 6.85 -13.81 15.23
N HIS A 56 6.42 -15.02 14.94
CA HIS A 56 5.01 -15.39 15.07
C HIS A 56 4.54 -15.29 16.52
N TRP A 57 5.36 -15.67 17.49
CA TRP A 57 5.06 -15.48 18.91
C TRP A 57 5.02 -14.00 19.31
N ARG A 58 5.91 -13.17 18.80
CA ARG A 58 5.87 -11.72 19.03
C ARG A 58 4.54 -11.14 18.54
N ILE A 59 4.12 -11.48 17.33
CA ILE A 59 2.85 -11.03 16.74
C ILE A 59 1.67 -11.56 17.55
N ALA A 60 1.64 -12.85 17.87
CA ALA A 60 0.54 -13.48 18.60
C ALA A 60 0.37 -12.88 20.00
N ASN A 61 1.45 -12.64 20.73
CA ASN A 61 1.41 -12.02 22.05
C ASN A 61 0.89 -10.57 21.99
N GLU A 62 1.27 -9.83 20.97
CA GLU A 62 0.88 -8.43 20.84
C GLU A 62 -0.58 -8.28 20.41
N ILE A 63 -1.08 -9.12 19.50
CA ILE A 63 -2.51 -9.18 19.19
C ILE A 63 -3.31 -9.63 20.40
N HIS A 64 -2.87 -10.66 21.13
CA HIS A 64 -3.52 -11.08 22.38
C HIS A 64 -3.57 -9.95 23.42
N ARG A 65 -2.57 -9.08 23.48
CA ARG A 65 -2.59 -7.90 24.36
C ARG A 65 -3.76 -6.97 24.03
N ILE A 66 -4.02 -6.74 22.76
CA ILE A 66 -5.17 -5.93 22.30
C ILE A 66 -6.48 -6.67 22.58
N GLU A 67 -6.56 -7.95 22.26
CA GLU A 67 -7.73 -8.81 22.49
C GLU A 67 -8.26 -8.75 23.93
N LYS A 68 -7.37 -8.58 24.91
CA LYS A 68 -7.76 -8.41 26.33
C LYS A 68 -8.63 -7.19 26.62
N LYS A 69 -8.73 -6.24 25.68
CA LYS A 69 -9.62 -5.08 25.79
C LYS A 69 -11.08 -5.45 25.46
N TYR A 70 -11.29 -6.61 24.83
CA TYR A 70 -12.59 -7.05 24.31
C TYR A 70 -13.13 -8.29 25.01
N ALA A 71 -14.41 -8.57 24.78
CA ALA A 71 -15.04 -9.78 25.33
C ALA A 71 -14.55 -11.04 24.59
N ASN A 72 -14.33 -12.13 25.35
CA ASN A 72 -13.87 -13.41 24.83
C ASN A 72 -12.57 -13.30 24.02
N PRO A 73 -11.47 -12.86 24.63
CA PRO A 73 -10.21 -12.64 23.95
C PRO A 73 -9.63 -13.94 23.38
N MET A 74 -9.16 -13.90 22.15
CA MET A 74 -8.36 -14.99 21.57
C MET A 74 -7.07 -15.14 22.37
N LYS A 75 -6.63 -16.37 22.59
CA LYS A 75 -5.36 -16.65 23.27
C LYS A 75 -4.20 -16.51 22.32
N ALA A 76 -3.02 -16.22 22.87
CA ALA A 76 -1.80 -16.11 22.06
C ALA A 76 -1.48 -17.41 21.31
N GLU A 77 -1.77 -18.57 21.92
CA GLU A 77 -1.57 -19.88 21.31
C GLU A 77 -2.49 -20.08 20.08
N GLU A 78 -3.75 -19.68 20.18
CA GLU A 78 -4.73 -19.76 19.08
C GLU A 78 -4.29 -18.88 17.90
N ILE A 79 -3.80 -17.69 18.18
CA ILE A 79 -3.28 -16.77 17.18
C ILE A 79 -1.98 -17.33 16.55
N PHE A 80 -1.08 -17.88 17.38
CA PHE A 80 0.15 -18.50 16.89
C PHE A 80 -0.14 -19.69 15.95
N GLU A 81 -1.11 -20.55 16.28
CA GLU A 81 -1.49 -21.71 15.46
C GLU A 81 -1.91 -21.33 14.05
N VAL A 82 -2.60 -20.19 13.85
CA VAL A 82 -3.00 -19.74 12.51
C VAL A 82 -1.87 -19.04 11.76
N LEU A 83 -0.84 -18.53 12.45
CA LEU A 83 0.31 -17.83 11.87
C LEU A 83 1.47 -18.78 11.53
N GLN A 84 1.72 -19.82 12.36
CA GLN A 84 2.91 -20.66 12.28
C GLN A 84 3.12 -21.26 10.90
N ASN A 85 4.39 -21.35 10.49
CA ASN A 85 4.79 -21.86 9.18
C ASN A 85 4.19 -21.10 7.99
N PHE A 86 3.65 -19.89 8.20
CA PHE A 86 2.91 -19.12 7.17
C PHE A 86 1.77 -19.92 6.54
N LYS A 87 1.21 -20.88 7.31
CA LYS A 87 0.33 -21.90 6.76
C LYS A 87 -1.06 -21.39 6.42
N TYR A 88 -1.66 -20.56 7.27
CA TYR A 88 -3.04 -20.13 7.12
C TYR A 88 -3.20 -18.61 6.98
N ILE A 89 -2.67 -17.85 7.92
CA ILE A 89 -2.76 -16.39 7.96
C ILE A 89 -1.36 -15.80 7.93
N VAL A 90 -1.13 -14.86 7.03
CA VAL A 90 0.18 -14.25 6.79
C VAL A 90 0.06 -12.74 6.86
N PRO A 91 0.45 -12.09 7.98
CA PRO A 91 0.64 -10.65 8.00
C PRO A 91 1.70 -10.26 6.97
N GLN A 92 1.50 -9.15 6.26
CA GLN A 92 2.37 -8.76 5.16
C GLN A 92 3.02 -7.40 5.41
N GLY A 93 4.29 -7.26 4.98
CA GLY A 93 4.99 -5.98 5.00
C GLY A 93 5.11 -5.37 6.39
N SER A 94 4.47 -4.23 6.61
CA SER A 94 4.58 -3.46 7.85
C SER A 94 3.96 -4.14 9.08
N PRO A 95 2.80 -4.81 9.02
CA PRO A 95 2.30 -5.64 10.12
C PRO A 95 3.28 -6.73 10.55
N MET A 96 3.85 -7.48 9.61
CA MET A 96 4.81 -8.55 9.93
C MET A 96 6.06 -8.02 10.65
N ALA A 97 6.62 -6.90 10.18
CA ALA A 97 7.83 -6.33 10.75
C ALA A 97 7.59 -5.49 12.01
N GLY A 98 6.41 -4.84 12.12
CA GLY A 98 6.15 -3.77 13.07
C GLY A 98 5.33 -4.17 14.30
N ILE A 99 4.47 -5.21 14.21
CA ILE A 99 3.67 -5.63 15.38
C ILE A 99 4.62 -6.12 16.48
N GLY A 100 4.50 -5.52 17.68
CA GLY A 100 5.37 -5.84 18.82
C GLY A 100 6.83 -5.36 18.69
N ASN A 101 7.17 -4.66 17.62
CA ASN A 101 8.50 -4.05 17.45
C ASN A 101 8.60 -2.76 18.28
N THR A 102 9.49 -2.73 19.26
CA THR A 102 9.75 -1.60 20.14
C THR A 102 11.04 -0.85 19.80
N HIS A 103 11.82 -1.33 18.83
CA HIS A 103 13.09 -0.72 18.40
C HIS A 103 12.92 0.31 17.30
N GLN A 104 11.79 0.30 16.60
CA GLN A 104 11.49 1.21 15.51
C GLN A 104 10.17 1.93 15.75
N ILE A 105 10.18 3.25 15.61
CA ILE A 105 8.95 4.06 15.60
C ILE A 105 8.47 4.15 14.16
N ALA A 106 7.61 3.21 13.77
CA ALA A 106 7.08 3.05 12.42
C ALA A 106 5.59 2.69 12.44
N SER A 107 4.90 2.97 11.35
CA SER A 107 3.51 2.59 11.13
C SER A 107 3.37 1.10 10.81
N LEU A 108 2.23 0.51 11.13
CA LEU A 108 1.82 -0.81 10.66
C LEU A 108 1.12 -0.75 9.30
N SER A 109 0.79 0.45 8.81
CA SER A 109 0.22 0.63 7.48
C SER A 109 1.28 0.46 6.40
N ASN A 110 0.92 -0.27 5.34
CA ASN A 110 1.83 -0.49 4.22
C ASN A 110 1.79 0.66 3.23
N CYS A 111 0.64 1.29 3.06
CA CYS A 111 0.40 2.29 2.02
C CYS A 111 -0.54 3.39 2.51
N PHE A 112 -0.37 4.57 1.90
CA PHE A 112 -1.14 5.78 2.18
C PHE A 112 -1.47 6.50 0.88
N VAL A 113 -2.51 7.32 0.90
CA VAL A 113 -2.77 8.33 -0.12
C VAL A 113 -2.68 9.71 0.52
N VAL A 114 -2.00 10.65 -0.13
CA VAL A 114 -1.84 12.05 0.31
C VAL A 114 -2.13 13.02 -0.82
N GLY A 115 -2.07 14.31 -0.53
CA GLY A 115 -2.32 15.36 -1.50
C GLY A 115 -3.82 15.61 -1.72
N ASN A 116 -4.16 16.25 -2.83
CA ASN A 116 -5.53 16.59 -3.24
C ASN A 116 -6.29 17.52 -2.29
N ASP A 117 -5.62 18.29 -1.46
CA ASP A 117 -6.27 19.43 -0.84
C ASP A 117 -6.30 20.63 -1.81
N SER A 118 -7.15 21.61 -1.53
CA SER A 118 -7.40 22.76 -2.42
C SER A 118 -6.17 23.62 -2.71
N MET A 119 -5.08 23.44 -1.99
CA MET A 119 -3.83 24.20 -2.11
C MET A 119 -2.76 23.46 -2.91
N ALA A 120 -3.00 22.25 -3.36
CA ALA A 120 -1.98 21.39 -3.97
C ALA A 120 -1.44 21.92 -5.31
N ASP A 121 -2.16 22.79 -6.04
CA ASP A 121 -1.69 23.42 -7.30
C ASP A 121 -0.67 24.58 -7.09
N SER A 122 -0.50 25.05 -5.87
CA SER A 122 0.53 26.05 -5.56
C SER A 122 1.88 25.37 -5.29
N TYR A 123 3.00 26.09 -5.48
CA TYR A 123 4.32 25.59 -5.05
C TYR A 123 4.32 25.18 -3.58
N GLY A 124 3.67 25.93 -2.70
CA GLY A 124 3.54 25.57 -1.29
C GLY A 124 2.80 24.24 -1.10
N GLY A 125 1.71 24.03 -1.81
CA GLY A 125 0.95 22.77 -1.77
C GLY A 125 1.73 21.61 -2.34
N ILE A 126 2.40 21.78 -3.48
CA ILE A 126 3.23 20.74 -4.12
C ILE A 126 4.41 20.35 -3.21
N MET A 127 5.11 21.33 -2.62
CA MET A 127 6.22 21.06 -1.67
C MET A 127 5.72 20.38 -0.41
N LYS A 128 4.55 20.76 0.10
CA LYS A 128 3.92 20.10 1.25
C LYS A 128 3.62 18.64 0.94
N THR A 129 3.07 18.34 -0.24
CA THR A 129 2.79 16.95 -0.68
C THR A 129 4.09 16.14 -0.74
N ASP A 130 5.18 16.71 -1.26
CA ASP A 130 6.49 16.07 -1.31
C ASP A 130 7.05 15.79 0.10
N GLN A 131 6.92 16.74 1.01
CA GLN A 131 7.29 16.56 2.41
C GLN A 131 6.44 15.47 3.08
N GLU A 132 5.12 15.47 2.91
CA GLU A 132 4.22 14.43 3.44
C GLU A 132 4.61 13.05 2.92
N GLN A 133 4.92 12.93 1.62
CA GLN A 133 5.40 11.69 1.00
C GLN A 133 6.65 11.16 1.71
N VAL A 134 7.66 11.99 1.92
CA VAL A 134 8.91 11.62 2.60
C VAL A 134 8.66 11.22 4.05
N GLN A 135 7.81 11.96 4.78
CA GLN A 135 7.47 11.66 6.16
C GLN A 135 6.78 10.30 6.33
N LEU A 136 5.96 9.89 5.37
CA LEU A 136 5.33 8.56 5.37
C LEU A 136 6.34 7.46 5.01
N MET A 137 7.17 7.71 3.99
CA MET A 137 8.15 6.73 3.55
C MET A 137 9.19 6.41 4.63
N LYS A 138 9.65 7.40 5.41
CA LYS A 138 10.56 7.14 6.54
C LYS A 138 9.93 6.29 7.66
N ARG A 139 8.59 6.17 7.68
CA ARG A 139 7.82 5.31 8.62
C ARG A 139 7.35 4.01 7.97
N ARG A 140 7.98 3.57 6.86
CA ARG A 140 7.74 2.32 6.10
C ARG A 140 6.50 2.33 5.20
N GLY A 141 5.80 3.45 5.04
CA GLY A 141 4.65 3.56 4.14
C GLY A 141 5.06 3.69 2.67
N GLY A 142 4.31 3.04 1.78
CA GLY A 142 4.24 3.43 0.37
C GLY A 142 3.23 4.57 0.20
N VAL A 143 3.35 5.38 -0.83
CA VAL A 143 2.50 6.56 -1.02
C VAL A 143 1.91 6.60 -2.42
N GLY A 144 0.67 7.04 -2.54
CA GLY A 144 0.06 7.40 -3.82
C GLY A 144 -0.56 8.78 -3.75
N HIS A 145 -0.49 9.52 -4.86
CA HIS A 145 -1.23 10.77 -4.99
C HIS A 145 -1.54 11.09 -6.45
N ASP A 146 -2.61 11.85 -6.65
CA ASP A 146 -3.10 12.26 -7.96
C ASP A 146 -2.56 13.64 -8.34
N LEU A 147 -2.18 13.82 -9.59
CA LEU A 147 -1.63 15.05 -10.12
C LEU A 147 -2.64 15.86 -10.95
N SER A 148 -3.87 15.40 -11.08
CA SER A 148 -4.88 16.03 -11.96
C SER A 148 -5.27 17.46 -11.55
N HIS A 149 -4.99 17.83 -10.30
CA HIS A 149 -5.24 19.19 -9.79
C HIS A 149 -4.11 20.18 -10.09
N ILE A 150 -2.94 19.72 -10.52
CA ILE A 150 -1.82 20.59 -10.92
C ILE A 150 -2.13 21.16 -12.31
N ARG A 151 -2.00 22.48 -12.48
CA ARG A 151 -2.31 23.13 -13.75
C ARG A 151 -1.43 22.65 -14.91
N PRO A 152 -2.00 22.50 -16.10
CA PRO A 152 -1.27 22.02 -17.28
C PRO A 152 -0.21 23.02 -17.77
N LYS A 153 0.70 22.48 -18.58
CA LYS A 153 1.74 23.25 -19.26
C LYS A 153 1.15 24.41 -20.07
N GLY A 154 1.74 25.56 -19.95
CA GLY A 154 1.30 26.76 -20.65
C GLY A 154 0.17 27.53 -19.97
N SER A 155 -0.43 27.01 -18.90
CA SER A 155 -1.41 27.78 -18.09
C SER A 155 -0.75 29.01 -17.48
N GLU A 156 -1.51 30.10 -17.37
CA GLU A 156 -1.05 31.35 -16.76
C GLU A 156 -0.67 31.14 -15.29
N VAL A 157 0.48 31.69 -14.89
CA VAL A 157 0.91 31.83 -13.52
C VAL A 157 1.32 33.26 -13.22
N LYS A 158 0.94 33.77 -12.04
CA LYS A 158 1.25 35.14 -11.62
C LYS A 158 2.59 35.23 -10.89
N ASN A 159 3.63 34.65 -11.51
CA ASN A 159 5.01 34.73 -11.03
C ASN A 159 5.96 35.05 -12.21
N SER A 160 7.27 35.06 -11.96
CA SER A 160 8.29 35.39 -12.99
C SER A 160 8.32 34.45 -14.20
N ALA A 161 7.72 33.26 -14.13
CA ALA A 161 7.70 32.31 -15.22
C ALA A 161 6.58 32.60 -16.24
N LEU A 162 5.56 33.35 -15.86
CA LEU A 162 4.36 33.69 -16.63
C LEU A 162 3.47 32.48 -17.00
N THR A 163 4.07 31.32 -17.24
CA THR A 163 3.36 30.10 -17.62
C THR A 163 3.84 28.89 -16.81
N SER A 164 2.95 27.90 -16.63
CA SER A 164 3.23 26.62 -15.97
C SER A 164 4.13 25.73 -16.83
N THR A 165 4.99 24.96 -16.17
CA THR A 165 5.83 23.90 -16.79
C THR A 165 5.09 22.58 -16.96
N GLY A 166 3.88 22.44 -16.38
CA GLY A 166 3.06 21.23 -16.44
C GLY A 166 3.48 20.16 -15.43
N LEU A 167 3.04 18.91 -15.65
CA LEU A 167 3.15 17.81 -14.70
C LEU A 167 4.54 17.19 -14.60
N VAL A 168 5.25 17.01 -15.71
CA VAL A 168 6.47 16.19 -15.79
C VAL A 168 7.57 16.62 -14.82
N PRO A 169 7.90 17.90 -14.64
CA PRO A 169 8.92 18.31 -13.65
C PRO A 169 8.56 17.94 -12.21
N PHE A 170 7.27 17.95 -11.86
CA PHE A 170 6.84 17.54 -10.53
C PHE A 170 6.84 16.01 -10.36
N MET A 171 6.56 15.25 -11.42
CA MET A 171 6.75 13.80 -11.42
C MET A 171 8.21 13.42 -11.16
N GLU A 172 9.16 14.11 -11.80
CA GLU A 172 10.60 13.91 -11.56
C GLU A 172 10.99 14.23 -10.10
N ARG A 173 10.45 15.32 -9.53
CA ARG A 173 10.68 15.69 -8.15
C ARG A 173 10.21 14.60 -7.19
N PHE A 174 8.95 14.19 -7.25
CA PHE A 174 8.39 13.17 -6.38
C PHE A 174 9.10 11.82 -6.52
N SER A 175 9.48 11.47 -7.75
CA SER A 175 10.30 10.28 -8.02
C SER A 175 11.68 10.34 -7.36
N ASN A 176 12.33 11.51 -7.36
CA ASN A 176 13.64 11.70 -6.73
C ASN A 176 13.53 11.56 -5.22
N SER A 177 12.58 12.25 -4.59
CA SER A 177 12.34 12.16 -3.13
C SER A 177 12.08 10.71 -2.68
N THR A 178 11.37 9.91 -3.49
CA THR A 178 11.15 8.48 -3.20
C THR A 178 12.46 7.69 -3.13
N ARG A 179 13.43 8.00 -3.99
CA ARG A 179 14.73 7.28 -4.05
C ARG A 179 15.66 7.65 -2.91
N GLU A 180 15.49 8.82 -2.31
CA GLU A 180 16.31 9.30 -1.21
C GLU A 180 15.99 8.60 0.12
N VAL A 181 14.75 8.14 0.29
CA VAL A 181 14.29 7.56 1.56
C VAL A 181 14.65 6.08 1.68
N ALA A 182 15.50 5.76 2.65
CA ALA A 182 15.80 4.38 3.03
C ALA A 182 14.75 3.83 4.02
N GLN A 183 14.39 2.55 3.85
CA GLN A 183 13.40 1.83 4.68
C GLN A 183 13.96 0.50 5.20
N ASP A 184 15.17 0.45 5.69
CA ASP A 184 15.80 -0.78 6.22
C ASP A 184 15.67 -1.97 5.24
N GLY A 185 16.45 -1.91 4.16
CA GLY A 185 16.45 -2.94 3.10
C GLY A 185 15.26 -2.89 2.12
N ARG A 186 14.35 -1.94 2.27
CA ARG A 186 13.30 -1.63 1.28
C ARG A 186 13.54 -0.26 0.65
N ARG A 187 13.06 -0.07 -0.57
CA ARG A 187 12.97 1.25 -1.21
C ARG A 187 11.60 1.85 -0.92
N GLY A 188 11.50 3.19 -0.93
CA GLY A 188 10.23 3.87 -1.01
C GLY A 188 9.42 3.39 -2.21
N ALA A 189 8.11 3.45 -2.13
CA ALA A 189 7.21 3.10 -3.22
C ALA A 189 6.22 4.24 -3.42
N LEU A 190 6.03 4.64 -4.68
CA LEU A 190 5.18 5.77 -5.07
C LEU A 190 4.28 5.38 -6.23
N MET A 191 3.02 5.81 -6.19
CA MET A 191 2.09 5.85 -7.31
C MET A 191 1.79 7.31 -7.64
N LEU A 192 1.94 7.67 -8.90
CA LEU A 192 1.45 8.93 -9.45
C LEU A 192 0.31 8.62 -10.42
N THR A 193 -0.84 9.26 -10.21
CA THR A 193 -1.99 9.13 -11.12
C THR A 193 -2.33 10.45 -11.78
N VAL A 194 -2.97 10.38 -12.93
CA VAL A 194 -3.56 11.54 -13.61
C VAL A 194 -4.84 11.12 -14.33
N SER A 195 -5.86 11.98 -14.32
CA SER A 195 -7.05 11.79 -15.14
C SER A 195 -6.70 11.91 -16.62
N ILE A 196 -7.26 11.03 -17.46
CA ILE A 196 -7.17 11.12 -18.93
C ILE A 196 -7.75 12.46 -19.44
N LYS A 197 -8.63 13.08 -18.66
CA LYS A 197 -9.24 14.37 -18.95
C LYS A 197 -8.28 15.55 -18.82
N HIS A 198 -7.14 15.36 -18.15
CA HIS A 198 -6.13 16.41 -17.97
C HIS A 198 -5.38 16.70 -19.27
N PRO A 199 -5.16 17.99 -19.67
CA PRO A 199 -4.49 18.36 -20.93
C PRO A 199 -3.06 17.81 -21.08
N ASP A 200 -2.32 17.60 -19.97
CA ASP A 200 -0.98 17.03 -19.97
C ASP A 200 -0.95 15.49 -19.84
N SER A 201 -2.09 14.80 -19.93
CA SER A 201 -2.12 13.34 -19.78
C SER A 201 -1.25 12.62 -20.81
N GLU A 202 -1.10 13.16 -22.01
CA GLU A 202 -0.22 12.60 -23.03
C GLU A 202 1.26 12.71 -22.66
N ASP A 203 1.70 13.86 -22.13
CA ASP A 203 3.07 14.05 -21.63
C ASP A 203 3.34 13.14 -20.43
N PHE A 204 2.36 12.97 -19.55
CA PHE A 204 2.42 12.04 -18.41
C PHE A 204 2.58 10.57 -18.88
N ILE A 205 1.82 10.14 -19.90
CA ILE A 205 1.90 8.79 -20.48
C ILE A 205 3.29 8.52 -21.06
N ASP A 206 3.92 9.51 -21.66
CA ASP A 206 5.25 9.41 -22.28
C ASP A 206 6.41 9.57 -21.29
N ALA A 207 6.15 10.06 -20.08
CA ALA A 207 7.18 10.51 -19.13
C ALA A 207 8.20 9.44 -18.73
N LYS A 208 7.84 8.15 -18.78
CA LYS A 208 8.74 7.02 -18.43
C LYS A 208 9.37 6.32 -19.65
N LEU A 209 9.11 6.77 -20.86
CA LEU A 209 9.75 6.20 -22.06
C LEU A 209 11.25 6.55 -22.15
N GLU A 210 11.64 7.66 -21.57
CA GLU A 210 13.05 8.06 -21.49
C GLU A 210 13.74 7.31 -20.35
N GLN A 211 14.79 6.55 -20.70
CA GLN A 211 15.54 5.76 -19.71
C GLN A 211 16.12 6.65 -18.61
N GLY A 212 15.95 6.22 -17.36
CA GLY A 212 16.48 6.91 -16.18
C GLY A 212 15.58 7.99 -15.61
N LYS A 213 14.48 8.38 -16.28
CA LYS A 213 13.49 9.30 -15.73
C LYS A 213 12.42 8.58 -14.91
N ILE A 214 11.95 9.22 -13.86
CA ILE A 214 10.81 8.79 -13.00
C ILE A 214 10.93 7.33 -12.53
N THR A 215 12.15 6.89 -12.21
CA THR A 215 12.45 5.51 -11.78
C THR A 215 11.97 5.19 -10.35
N GLY A 216 11.61 6.20 -9.57
CA GLY A 216 11.12 6.05 -8.20
C GLY A 216 9.59 6.00 -8.07
N ALA A 217 8.85 6.05 -9.18
CA ALA A 217 7.39 6.05 -9.16
C ALA A 217 6.81 5.07 -10.17
N ASN A 218 5.71 4.40 -9.81
CA ASN A 218 4.76 3.81 -10.73
C ASN A 218 3.83 4.90 -11.25
N VAL A 219 3.36 4.81 -12.47
CA VAL A 219 2.46 5.78 -13.09
C VAL A 219 1.22 5.09 -13.64
N SER A 220 0.05 5.66 -13.40
CA SER A 220 -1.22 5.14 -13.91
C SER A 220 -2.15 6.25 -14.38
N VAL A 221 -2.93 5.97 -15.41
CA VAL A 221 -3.90 6.91 -15.98
C VAL A 221 -5.29 6.51 -15.53
N ASN A 222 -6.02 7.47 -14.94
CA ASN A 222 -7.42 7.32 -14.57
C ASN A 222 -8.29 7.55 -15.82
N ILE A 223 -8.88 6.48 -16.34
CA ILE A 223 -9.69 6.49 -17.57
C ILE A 223 -11.17 6.50 -17.19
N ASP A 224 -11.90 7.48 -17.73
CA ASP A 224 -13.35 7.58 -17.58
C ASP A 224 -14.11 6.83 -18.71
N ASN A 225 -15.39 6.60 -18.46
CA ASN A 225 -16.28 5.92 -19.42
C ASN A 225 -16.51 6.74 -20.70
N GLU A 226 -16.45 8.07 -20.61
CA GLU A 226 -16.59 8.98 -21.76
C GLU A 226 -15.43 8.79 -22.74
N PHE A 227 -14.19 8.74 -22.24
CA PHE A 227 -13.02 8.44 -23.06
C PHE A 227 -13.12 7.06 -23.72
N MET A 228 -13.49 6.02 -22.98
CA MET A 228 -13.61 4.67 -23.54
C MET A 228 -14.68 4.58 -24.62
N ARG A 229 -15.80 5.28 -24.46
CA ARG A 229 -16.82 5.39 -25.52
C ARG A 229 -16.29 6.12 -26.75
N ALA A 230 -15.56 7.22 -26.56
CA ALA A 230 -14.92 7.96 -27.66
C ALA A 230 -13.91 7.06 -28.42
N VAL A 231 -13.14 6.22 -27.72
CA VAL A 231 -12.23 5.22 -28.33
C VAL A 231 -13.01 4.21 -29.18
N ILE A 232 -14.09 3.63 -28.65
CA ILE A 232 -14.93 2.63 -29.34
C ILE A 232 -15.57 3.26 -30.59
N ASP A 233 -16.20 4.41 -30.42
CA ASP A 233 -16.95 5.12 -31.48
C ASP A 233 -16.05 5.85 -32.49
N ASN A 234 -14.73 5.91 -32.23
CA ASN A 234 -13.76 6.68 -33.01
C ASN A 234 -14.12 8.16 -33.11
N LYS A 235 -14.44 8.75 -31.97
CA LYS A 235 -14.79 10.17 -31.79
C LYS A 235 -13.68 10.96 -31.11
N PRO A 236 -13.63 12.27 -31.28
CA PRO A 236 -12.77 13.13 -30.47
C PRO A 236 -13.22 13.08 -28.99
N TYR A 237 -12.28 13.40 -28.11
CA TYR A 237 -12.49 13.52 -26.68
C TYR A 237 -11.94 14.88 -26.20
N THR A 238 -12.68 15.55 -25.33
CA THR A 238 -12.29 16.87 -24.81
C THR A 238 -11.58 16.72 -23.48
N GLN A 239 -10.32 17.10 -23.46
CA GLN A 239 -9.55 17.32 -22.23
C GLN A 239 -9.81 18.72 -21.70
N GLN A 240 -9.74 18.90 -20.39
CA GLN A 240 -9.98 20.19 -19.75
C GLN A 240 -9.24 20.36 -18.43
N TYR A 241 -9.07 21.64 -18.02
CA TYR A 241 -8.56 21.99 -16.71
C TYR A 241 -9.31 23.20 -16.12
N PRO A 242 -9.72 23.23 -14.87
CA PRO A 242 -9.75 22.05 -13.97
C PRO A 242 -10.63 20.92 -14.52
N ILE A 243 -10.26 19.66 -14.20
CA ILE A 243 -10.89 18.47 -14.82
C ILE A 243 -12.38 18.32 -14.52
N ASP A 244 -12.85 18.83 -13.38
CA ASP A 244 -14.22 18.73 -12.84
C ASP A 244 -14.97 20.06 -12.95
N SER A 245 -14.43 21.07 -13.65
CA SER A 245 -15.05 22.39 -13.75
C SER A 245 -16.06 22.45 -14.87
N ASP A 246 -17.23 23.04 -14.60
CA ASP A 246 -18.21 23.40 -15.64
C ASP A 246 -17.73 24.59 -16.50
N ASN A 247 -16.75 25.36 -16.00
CA ASN A 247 -16.13 26.49 -16.70
C ASN A 247 -14.61 26.34 -16.72
N PRO A 248 -14.06 25.41 -17.49
CA PRO A 248 -12.62 25.15 -17.55
C PRO A 248 -11.86 26.35 -18.12
N SER A 249 -10.70 26.64 -17.57
CA SER A 249 -9.78 27.68 -18.07
C SER A 249 -8.98 27.24 -19.31
N MET A 250 -8.91 25.94 -19.55
CA MET A 250 -8.26 25.33 -20.70
C MET A 250 -9.07 24.13 -21.19
N THR A 251 -9.25 24.03 -22.51
CA THR A 251 -9.82 22.86 -23.19
C THR A 251 -8.95 22.46 -24.38
N LYS A 252 -8.90 21.15 -24.66
CA LYS A 252 -8.12 20.58 -25.76
C LYS A 252 -8.87 19.39 -26.34
N GLU A 253 -9.21 19.44 -27.61
CA GLU A 253 -9.77 18.29 -28.31
C GLU A 253 -8.66 17.36 -28.79
N ILE A 254 -8.81 16.06 -28.56
CA ILE A 254 -7.85 15.01 -28.93
C ILE A 254 -8.52 13.86 -29.67
N ASP A 255 -7.74 13.12 -30.46
CA ASP A 255 -8.13 11.82 -30.99
C ASP A 255 -7.99 10.75 -29.91
N ALA A 256 -9.15 10.32 -29.34
CA ALA A 256 -9.19 9.34 -28.26
C ALA A 256 -8.56 8.00 -28.65
N ARG A 257 -8.81 7.53 -29.89
CA ARG A 257 -8.28 6.25 -30.38
C ARG A 257 -6.77 6.28 -30.58
N ARG A 258 -6.22 7.41 -31.03
CA ARG A 258 -4.77 7.61 -31.13
C ARG A 258 -4.12 7.58 -29.75
N LEU A 259 -4.69 8.28 -28.76
CA LEU A 259 -4.16 8.30 -27.41
C LEU A 259 -4.25 6.91 -26.73
N TRP A 260 -5.35 6.19 -26.93
CA TRP A 260 -5.49 4.81 -26.45
C TRP A 260 -4.41 3.88 -27.03
N LYS A 261 -4.16 3.94 -28.35
CA LYS A 261 -3.09 3.16 -29.00
C LYS A 261 -1.72 3.51 -28.42
N LYS A 262 -1.46 4.78 -28.08
CA LYS A 262 -0.24 5.22 -27.42
C LYS A 262 -0.09 4.59 -26.04
N ILE A 263 -1.13 4.61 -25.20
CA ILE A 263 -1.15 3.96 -23.88
C ILE A 263 -0.78 2.48 -24.02
N VAL A 264 -1.47 1.76 -24.91
CA VAL A 264 -1.21 0.33 -25.15
C VAL A 264 0.22 0.08 -25.61
N HIS A 265 0.74 0.92 -26.54
CA HIS A 265 2.12 0.80 -27.02
C HIS A 265 3.14 1.04 -25.91
N ASN A 266 2.95 2.08 -25.08
CA ASN A 266 3.85 2.40 -23.99
C ASN A 266 3.85 1.29 -22.94
N ALA A 267 2.67 0.79 -22.56
CA ALA A 267 2.52 -0.33 -21.63
C ALA A 267 3.21 -1.61 -22.16
N TRP A 268 3.10 -1.90 -23.46
CA TRP A 268 3.84 -3.00 -24.08
C TRP A 268 5.37 -2.80 -24.02
N LYS A 269 5.84 -1.57 -24.24
CA LYS A 269 7.27 -1.27 -24.33
C LYS A 269 7.95 -1.19 -22.95
N SER A 270 7.29 -0.65 -21.94
CA SER A 270 7.88 -0.31 -20.64
C SER A 270 7.10 -0.85 -19.43
N ALA A 271 6.04 -1.62 -19.65
CA ALA A 271 5.09 -2.07 -18.63
C ALA A 271 4.30 -0.93 -17.94
N GLU A 272 4.38 0.29 -18.43
CA GLU A 272 3.69 1.48 -17.92
C GLU A 272 3.25 2.41 -19.06
N PRO A 273 2.19 3.22 -18.86
CA PRO A 273 1.42 3.42 -17.63
C PRO A 273 0.49 2.23 -17.32
N GLY A 274 0.13 2.10 -16.02
CA GLY A 274 -1.05 1.34 -15.61
C GLY A 274 -2.34 2.05 -16.02
N ILE A 275 -3.46 1.33 -15.96
CA ILE A 275 -4.79 1.85 -16.29
C ILE A 275 -5.70 1.63 -15.08
N MET A 276 -6.39 2.72 -14.69
CA MET A 276 -7.44 2.70 -13.69
C MET A 276 -8.77 3.04 -14.38
N PHE A 277 -9.71 2.11 -14.42
CA PHE A 277 -11.07 2.39 -14.90
C PHE A 277 -11.83 3.15 -13.82
N TRP A 278 -11.68 4.49 -13.85
CA TRP A 278 -11.97 5.34 -12.71
C TRP A 278 -13.44 5.33 -12.31
N ASP A 279 -14.35 5.40 -13.27
CA ASP A 279 -15.78 5.37 -12.97
C ASP A 279 -16.22 4.04 -12.35
N THR A 280 -15.61 2.93 -12.78
CA THR A 280 -15.83 1.61 -12.17
C THR A 280 -15.30 1.59 -10.74
N ILE A 281 -14.08 2.11 -10.51
CA ILE A 281 -13.48 2.18 -9.17
C ILE A 281 -14.39 2.97 -8.23
N ILE A 282 -14.81 4.17 -8.62
CA ILE A 282 -15.69 5.02 -7.77
C ILE A 282 -17.06 4.37 -7.56
N GLY A 283 -17.61 3.74 -8.58
CA GLY A 283 -18.93 3.07 -8.52
C GLY A 283 -18.96 1.83 -7.62
N GLU A 284 -17.85 1.11 -7.53
CA GLU A 284 -17.74 -0.15 -6.76
C GLU A 284 -17.03 0.03 -5.41
N SER A 285 -16.36 1.15 -5.18
CA SER A 285 -15.62 1.41 -3.94
C SER A 285 -16.58 1.64 -2.76
N VAL A 286 -16.55 0.74 -1.79
CA VAL A 286 -17.38 0.86 -0.56
C VAL A 286 -17.13 2.18 0.19
N PRO A 287 -15.88 2.65 0.38
CA PRO A 287 -15.63 3.92 1.06
C PRO A 287 -16.26 5.13 0.39
N ASP A 288 -16.44 5.13 -0.92
CA ASP A 288 -17.04 6.24 -1.65
C ASP A 288 -18.56 6.43 -1.32
N SER A 289 -19.21 5.41 -0.75
CA SER A 289 -20.53 5.54 -0.15
C SER A 289 -20.56 6.52 1.04
N TYR A 290 -19.40 6.82 1.62
CA TYR A 290 -19.19 7.75 2.74
C TYR A 290 -18.48 9.04 2.31
N THR A 291 -18.64 9.46 1.05
CA THR A 291 -18.02 10.68 0.48
C THR A 291 -18.35 11.93 1.31
N GLU A 292 -19.58 12.07 1.79
CA GLU A 292 -20.00 13.17 2.65
C GLU A 292 -19.32 13.21 4.03
N HIS A 293 -18.72 12.08 4.44
CA HIS A 293 -17.88 11.97 5.65
C HIS A 293 -16.37 12.05 5.33
N GLY A 294 -16.02 12.46 4.12
CA GLY A 294 -14.63 12.69 3.70
C GLY A 294 -13.88 11.45 3.22
N PHE A 295 -14.61 10.38 2.83
CA PHE A 295 -14.00 9.15 2.30
C PHE A 295 -14.02 9.05 0.77
N LYS A 296 -14.06 10.17 0.06
CA LYS A 296 -13.96 10.20 -1.40
C LYS A 296 -12.61 9.73 -1.89
N THR A 297 -12.56 8.69 -2.70
CA THR A 297 -11.36 8.18 -3.33
C THR A 297 -10.74 9.20 -4.29
N VAL A 298 -9.42 9.36 -4.23
CA VAL A 298 -8.68 10.31 -5.08
C VAL A 298 -7.51 9.68 -5.81
N SER A 299 -6.95 8.58 -5.29
CA SER A 299 -5.85 7.84 -5.90
C SER A 299 -5.81 6.42 -5.33
N THR A 300 -4.77 5.68 -5.66
CA THR A 300 -4.53 4.34 -5.13
C THR A 300 -3.19 4.27 -4.40
N ASN A 301 -2.97 3.18 -3.68
CA ASN A 301 -1.64 2.81 -3.18
C ASN A 301 -0.64 2.55 -4.32
N PRO A 302 0.67 2.38 -4.04
CA PRO A 302 1.71 2.23 -5.07
C PRO A 302 1.51 1.08 -6.06
N CYS A 303 0.82 0.01 -5.67
CA CYS A 303 0.57 -1.15 -6.53
C CYS A 303 -0.76 -1.08 -7.29
N GLY A 304 -1.62 -0.12 -6.95
CA GLY A 304 -2.87 0.15 -7.67
C GLY A 304 -4.09 -0.66 -7.23
N GLU A 305 -3.94 -1.57 -6.25
CA GLU A 305 -5.00 -2.50 -5.86
C GLU A 305 -6.00 -1.92 -4.84
N ILE A 306 -5.67 -0.83 -4.15
CA ILE A 306 -6.52 -0.26 -3.11
C ILE A 306 -6.80 1.21 -3.38
N PRO A 307 -8.04 1.57 -3.78
CA PRO A 307 -8.49 2.96 -3.86
C PRO A 307 -8.61 3.56 -2.46
N LEU A 308 -8.09 4.78 -2.28
CA LEU A 308 -8.02 5.44 -0.98
C LEU A 308 -8.41 6.92 -1.09
N CYS A 309 -9.04 7.45 -0.05
CA CYS A 309 -9.21 8.89 0.15
C CYS A 309 -7.93 9.52 0.71
N PRO A 310 -7.82 10.87 0.71
CA PRO A 310 -6.66 11.53 1.32
C PRO A 310 -6.48 11.15 2.79
N TYR A 311 -5.23 10.87 3.17
CA TYR A 311 -4.79 10.48 4.52
C TYR A 311 -5.31 9.13 5.02
N ASP A 312 -5.97 8.36 4.15
CA ASP A 312 -6.35 6.99 4.44
C ASP A 312 -5.17 6.04 4.19
N SER A 313 -5.24 4.85 4.75
CA SER A 313 -4.14 3.88 4.76
C SER A 313 -4.62 2.44 4.70
N CYS A 314 -3.77 1.55 4.24
CA CYS A 314 -4.05 0.12 4.23
C CYS A 314 -3.04 -0.67 5.07
N ARG A 315 -3.54 -1.72 5.71
CA ARG A 315 -2.77 -2.73 6.43
C ARG A 315 -3.03 -4.06 5.76
N LEU A 316 -1.97 -4.84 5.50
CA LEU A 316 -2.08 -6.04 4.70
C LEU A 316 -1.97 -7.31 5.54
N LEU A 317 -2.93 -8.21 5.34
CA LEU A 317 -2.95 -9.56 5.84
C LEU A 317 -3.51 -10.47 4.75
N ALA A 318 -2.92 -11.62 4.54
CA ALA A 318 -3.39 -12.57 3.53
C ALA A 318 -3.74 -13.92 4.14
N ILE A 319 -4.73 -14.58 3.56
CA ILE A 319 -5.04 -15.98 3.82
C ILE A 319 -4.34 -16.83 2.75
N ASN A 320 -3.57 -17.81 3.19
CA ASN A 320 -2.88 -18.75 2.31
C ASN A 320 -3.82 -19.89 1.92
N LEU A 321 -4.41 -19.81 0.73
CA LEU A 321 -5.42 -20.77 0.25
C LEU A 321 -4.91 -22.21 0.16
N TYR A 322 -3.62 -22.41 -0.16
CA TYR A 322 -3.02 -23.74 -0.20
C TYR A 322 -3.10 -24.47 1.16
N GLY A 323 -3.00 -23.73 2.26
CA GLY A 323 -3.09 -24.27 3.62
C GLY A 323 -4.41 -25.01 3.94
N TYR A 324 -5.45 -24.79 3.14
CA TYR A 324 -6.77 -25.39 3.32
C TYR A 324 -7.04 -26.58 2.39
N VAL A 325 -6.04 -27.03 1.63
CA VAL A 325 -6.17 -28.23 0.80
C VAL A 325 -5.79 -29.46 1.63
N ASP A 326 -6.78 -30.29 1.95
CA ASP A 326 -6.57 -31.61 2.53
C ASP A 326 -6.08 -32.57 1.45
N ASN A 327 -5.10 -33.45 1.76
CA ASN A 327 -4.48 -34.43 0.85
C ASN A 327 -4.02 -33.82 -0.50
N PRO A 328 -3.20 -32.76 -0.48
CA PRO A 328 -2.79 -32.06 -1.71
C PRO A 328 -2.09 -32.99 -2.69
N PHE A 329 -2.30 -32.75 -4.00
CA PHE A 329 -1.72 -33.52 -5.10
C PHE A 329 -2.12 -35.01 -5.17
N THR A 330 -3.21 -35.38 -4.49
CA THR A 330 -3.78 -36.75 -4.57
C THR A 330 -5.16 -36.75 -5.20
N LYS A 331 -5.72 -37.94 -5.48
CA LYS A 331 -7.10 -38.08 -5.97
C LYS A 331 -8.15 -37.68 -4.92
N GLU A 332 -7.78 -37.70 -3.65
CA GLU A 332 -8.59 -37.33 -2.50
C GLU A 332 -8.45 -35.86 -2.12
N ALA A 333 -7.72 -35.08 -2.91
CA ALA A 333 -7.52 -33.65 -2.65
C ALA A 333 -8.85 -32.90 -2.60
N LYS A 334 -9.07 -32.15 -1.53
CA LYS A 334 -10.28 -31.36 -1.33
C LYS A 334 -9.97 -30.08 -0.54
N PHE A 335 -10.72 -29.02 -0.82
CA PHE A 335 -10.63 -27.77 -0.09
C PHE A 335 -11.51 -27.82 1.17
N ASN A 336 -10.95 -27.46 2.31
CA ASN A 336 -11.61 -27.46 3.60
C ASN A 336 -12.32 -26.13 3.85
N PHE A 337 -13.50 -25.96 3.26
CA PHE A 337 -14.29 -24.74 3.37
C PHE A 337 -14.63 -24.37 4.81
N LYS A 338 -14.90 -25.35 5.68
CA LYS A 338 -15.26 -25.08 7.08
C LYS A 338 -14.10 -24.39 7.80
N LYS A 339 -12.90 -25.00 7.74
CA LYS A 339 -11.71 -24.41 8.34
C LYS A 339 -11.36 -23.04 7.73
N PHE A 340 -11.53 -22.90 6.42
CA PHE A 340 -11.30 -21.63 5.73
C PHE A 340 -12.22 -20.52 6.27
N GLN A 341 -13.53 -20.79 6.41
CA GLN A 341 -14.49 -19.84 6.95
C GLN A 341 -14.18 -19.46 8.42
N GLU A 342 -13.82 -20.44 9.24
CA GLU A 342 -13.42 -20.20 10.64
C GLU A 342 -12.19 -19.27 10.70
N HIS A 343 -11.18 -19.55 9.88
CA HIS A 343 -9.96 -18.74 9.85
C HIS A 343 -10.16 -17.37 9.18
N ALA A 344 -11.07 -17.24 8.21
CA ALA A 344 -11.44 -15.96 7.62
C ALA A 344 -12.05 -15.03 8.69
N ALA A 345 -12.91 -15.56 9.58
CA ALA A 345 -13.44 -14.81 10.70
C ALA A 345 -12.34 -14.38 11.69
N ILE A 346 -11.39 -15.27 12.01
CA ILE A 346 -10.22 -14.96 12.84
C ILE A 346 -9.37 -13.87 12.18
N ALA A 347 -9.09 -14.00 10.89
CA ALA A 347 -8.29 -13.03 10.13
C ALA A 347 -8.94 -11.64 10.17
N HIS A 348 -10.26 -11.55 10.03
CA HIS A 348 -10.98 -10.28 10.08
C HIS A 348 -10.89 -9.64 11.47
N ARG A 349 -11.05 -10.44 12.53
CA ARG A 349 -10.88 -9.99 13.92
C ARG A 349 -9.44 -9.51 14.17
N MET A 350 -8.43 -10.24 13.71
CA MET A 350 -7.02 -9.80 13.79
C MET A 350 -6.78 -8.48 13.07
N MET A 351 -7.49 -8.22 11.96
CA MET A 351 -7.36 -6.93 11.27
C MET A 351 -7.89 -5.77 12.09
N ASP A 352 -8.97 -5.95 12.85
CA ASP A 352 -9.46 -4.95 13.80
C ASP A 352 -8.43 -4.67 14.91
N ASP A 353 -7.81 -5.73 15.47
CA ASP A 353 -6.73 -5.57 16.45
C ASP A 353 -5.53 -4.82 15.88
N ILE A 354 -5.19 -5.06 14.60
CA ILE A 354 -4.09 -4.36 13.92
C ILE A 354 -4.41 -2.87 13.75
N ILE A 355 -5.67 -2.47 13.61
CA ILE A 355 -6.05 -1.05 13.59
C ILE A 355 -5.82 -0.42 14.96
N ASP A 356 -6.21 -1.07 16.04
CA ASP A 356 -5.95 -0.57 17.39
C ASP A 356 -4.44 -0.42 17.66
N LEU A 357 -3.65 -1.41 17.21
CA LEU A 357 -2.19 -1.34 17.27
C LEU A 357 -1.61 -0.21 16.42
N GLU A 358 -2.19 0.05 15.24
CA GLU A 358 -1.78 1.16 14.39
C GLU A 358 -2.05 2.51 15.05
N VAL A 359 -3.20 2.70 15.69
CA VAL A 359 -3.50 3.92 16.45
C VAL A 359 -2.46 4.14 17.55
N GLU A 360 -2.10 3.09 18.30
CA GLU A 360 -1.03 3.17 19.32
C GLU A 360 0.34 3.52 18.68
N LYS A 361 0.64 2.99 17.49
CA LYS A 361 1.87 3.36 16.75
C LYS A 361 1.86 4.80 16.27
N ILE A 362 0.72 5.31 15.81
CA ILE A 362 0.57 6.70 15.42
C ILE A 362 0.76 7.63 16.63
N ASP A 363 0.23 7.27 17.80
CA ASP A 363 0.46 8.02 19.04
C ASP A 363 1.95 8.07 19.40
N ALA A 364 2.66 6.95 19.27
CA ALA A 364 4.11 6.93 19.47
C ALA A 364 4.89 7.79 18.45
N ILE A 365 4.41 7.87 17.20
CA ILE A 365 4.98 8.77 16.18
C ILE A 365 4.74 10.22 16.55
N LEU A 366 3.52 10.59 16.96
CA LEU A 366 3.18 11.95 17.39
C LEU A 366 3.98 12.36 18.63
N ASP A 367 4.13 11.46 19.59
CA ASP A 367 4.96 11.66 20.77
C ASP A 367 6.43 11.92 20.40
N LYS A 368 6.97 11.13 19.44
CA LYS A 368 8.32 11.33 18.92
C LYS A 368 8.48 12.72 18.28
N ILE A 369 7.53 13.12 17.42
CA ILE A 369 7.55 14.44 16.75
C ILE A 369 7.52 15.57 17.79
N ASN A 370 6.64 15.46 18.80
CA ASN A 370 6.50 16.48 19.82
C ASN A 370 7.79 16.68 20.65
N ASN A 371 8.53 15.59 20.89
CA ASN A 371 9.76 15.58 21.67
C ASN A 371 11.04 15.81 20.85
N ASP A 372 10.95 15.94 19.53
CA ASP A 372 12.10 16.28 18.69
C ASP A 372 12.58 17.72 18.96
N PRO A 373 13.91 17.96 18.93
CA PRO A 373 14.48 19.27 19.24
C PRO A 373 14.34 20.30 18.10
N GLU A 374 13.68 19.92 16.99
CA GLU A 374 13.45 20.80 15.84
C GLU A 374 12.47 21.93 16.15
N ASP A 375 12.57 23.04 15.39
CA ASP A 375 11.62 24.14 15.49
C ASP A 375 10.19 23.71 15.12
N GLU A 376 9.20 24.32 15.76
CA GLU A 376 7.79 24.04 15.54
C GLU A 376 7.34 24.21 14.09
N GLU A 377 7.91 25.18 13.37
CA GLU A 377 7.63 25.41 11.95
C GLU A 377 8.04 24.20 11.08
N ILE A 378 9.11 23.50 11.45
CA ILE A 378 9.58 22.30 10.74
C ILE A 378 8.69 21.10 11.08
N LYS A 379 8.40 20.91 12.37
CA LYS A 379 7.58 19.77 12.86
C LYS A 379 6.12 19.85 12.41
N HIS A 380 5.62 21.02 12.12
CA HIS A 380 4.20 21.27 11.87
C HIS A 380 3.61 20.38 10.76
N VAL A 381 4.30 20.23 9.62
CA VAL A 381 3.79 19.45 8.49
C VAL A 381 3.68 17.96 8.84
N GLU A 382 4.70 17.39 9.48
CA GLU A 382 4.69 15.99 9.90
C GLU A 382 3.61 15.73 10.97
N ARG A 383 3.50 16.61 11.96
CA ARG A 383 2.47 16.50 13.02
C ARG A 383 1.06 16.50 12.42
N ARG A 384 0.74 17.48 11.58
CA ARG A 384 -0.57 17.61 10.93
C ARG A 384 -0.90 16.43 10.02
N LEU A 385 0.10 15.88 9.35
CA LEU A 385 -0.04 14.66 8.54
C LEU A 385 -0.50 13.49 9.41
N TRP A 386 0.20 13.19 10.51
CA TRP A 386 -0.11 12.05 11.35
C TRP A 386 -1.40 12.24 12.15
N GLU A 387 -1.76 13.47 12.53
CA GLU A 387 -3.08 13.78 13.12
C GLU A 387 -4.22 13.43 12.17
N LYS A 388 -4.12 13.81 10.88
CA LYS A 388 -5.12 13.46 9.85
C LYS A 388 -5.19 11.96 9.58
N ILE A 389 -4.04 11.28 9.56
CA ILE A 389 -3.99 9.83 9.37
C ILE A 389 -4.63 9.12 10.56
N LYS A 390 -4.36 9.58 11.79
CA LYS A 390 -5.01 9.06 13.00
C LYS A 390 -6.53 9.19 12.92
N GLU A 391 -7.02 10.38 12.61
CA GLU A 391 -8.45 10.65 12.43
C GLU A 391 -9.09 9.69 11.41
N LYS A 392 -8.46 9.50 10.23
CA LYS A 392 -8.96 8.58 9.21
C LYS A 392 -8.90 7.11 9.67
N ALA A 393 -7.86 6.69 10.38
CA ALA A 393 -7.74 5.34 10.90
C ALA A 393 -8.82 5.04 11.96
N GLU A 394 -9.11 5.98 12.86
CA GLU A 394 -10.13 5.85 13.90
C GLU A 394 -11.56 5.85 13.33
N GLN A 395 -11.85 6.77 12.41
CA GLN A 395 -13.19 6.91 11.82
C GLN A 395 -13.50 5.80 10.82
N GLY A 396 -12.55 5.46 9.95
CA GLY A 396 -12.77 4.54 8.84
C GLY A 396 -12.53 3.08 9.22
N ARG A 397 -11.62 2.80 10.16
CA ARG A 397 -11.20 1.43 10.56
C ARG A 397 -11.09 0.49 9.37
N ARG A 398 -10.40 0.94 8.31
CA ARG A 398 -10.30 0.20 7.06
C ARG A 398 -9.52 -1.10 7.27
N THR A 399 -10.19 -2.21 7.07
CA THR A 399 -9.61 -3.56 7.04
C THR A 399 -9.52 -4.06 5.60
N GLY A 400 -8.55 -4.92 5.34
CA GLY A 400 -8.41 -5.61 4.07
C GLY A 400 -7.76 -6.97 4.28
N ILE A 401 -8.45 -8.03 3.87
CA ILE A 401 -7.91 -9.38 3.89
C ILE A 401 -7.73 -9.82 2.45
N GLY A 402 -6.46 -10.00 2.06
CA GLY A 402 -6.12 -10.56 0.77
C GLY A 402 -6.04 -12.07 0.80
N ILE A 403 -5.70 -12.63 -0.35
CA ILE A 403 -5.39 -14.05 -0.51
C ILE A 403 -3.98 -14.22 -1.06
N THR A 404 -3.39 -15.37 -0.82
CA THR A 404 -2.16 -15.83 -1.49
C THR A 404 -2.26 -17.31 -1.84
N ALA A 405 -1.38 -17.79 -2.70
CA ALA A 405 -1.28 -19.19 -3.10
C ALA A 405 -2.55 -19.76 -3.78
N GLU A 406 -3.29 -18.96 -4.54
CA GLU A 406 -4.43 -19.45 -5.31
C GLU A 406 -3.99 -20.44 -6.40
N GLY A 407 -2.91 -20.14 -7.13
CA GLY A 407 -2.35 -21.05 -8.12
C GLY A 407 -1.91 -22.38 -7.51
N ASP A 408 -1.28 -22.33 -6.33
CA ASP A 408 -0.83 -23.53 -5.60
C ASP A 408 -2.05 -24.36 -5.12
N MET A 409 -3.09 -23.70 -4.63
CA MET A 409 -4.36 -24.35 -4.25
C MET A 409 -4.98 -25.08 -5.45
N LEU A 410 -5.10 -24.43 -6.59
CA LEU A 410 -5.66 -25.03 -7.80
C LEU A 410 -4.81 -26.21 -8.26
N ALA A 411 -3.48 -26.07 -8.28
CA ALA A 411 -2.56 -27.15 -8.64
C ALA A 411 -2.69 -28.35 -7.70
N ALA A 412 -2.75 -28.10 -6.39
CA ALA A 412 -2.93 -29.13 -5.37
C ALA A 412 -4.26 -29.89 -5.48
N LEU A 413 -5.30 -29.23 -5.98
CA LEU A 413 -6.61 -29.82 -6.26
C LEU A 413 -6.69 -30.48 -7.65
N GLY A 414 -5.62 -30.46 -8.46
CA GLY A 414 -5.64 -30.96 -9.83
C GLY A 414 -6.46 -30.11 -10.81
N LEU A 415 -6.68 -28.84 -10.49
CA LEU A 415 -7.42 -27.89 -11.33
C LEU A 415 -6.46 -27.05 -12.16
N LYS A 416 -6.64 -27.04 -13.47
CA LYS A 416 -5.83 -26.22 -14.36
C LYS A 416 -6.18 -24.74 -14.18
N TYR A 417 -5.17 -23.91 -13.88
CA TYR A 417 -5.30 -22.44 -13.80
C TYR A 417 -5.86 -21.87 -15.11
N GLY A 418 -6.82 -20.94 -15.01
CA GLY A 418 -7.47 -20.32 -16.17
C GLY A 418 -8.46 -21.22 -16.92
N SER A 419 -8.67 -22.49 -16.53
CA SER A 419 -9.73 -23.32 -17.08
C SER A 419 -11.08 -22.94 -16.48
N LYS A 420 -12.19 -23.25 -17.22
CA LYS A 420 -13.55 -23.01 -16.68
C LYS A 420 -13.73 -23.62 -15.29
N LYS A 421 -13.30 -24.87 -15.07
CA LYS A 421 -13.39 -25.54 -13.75
C LYS A 421 -12.56 -24.83 -12.68
N GLY A 422 -11.35 -24.35 -13.01
CA GLY A 422 -10.52 -23.59 -12.10
C GLY A 422 -11.17 -22.25 -11.73
N ILE A 423 -11.69 -21.52 -12.72
CA ILE A 423 -12.40 -20.24 -12.51
C ILE A 423 -13.66 -20.45 -11.65
N ASP A 424 -14.50 -21.41 -12.00
CA ASP A 424 -15.73 -21.71 -11.23
C ASP A 424 -15.40 -22.06 -9.76
N PHE A 425 -14.27 -22.75 -9.53
CA PHE A 425 -13.81 -23.08 -8.19
C PHE A 425 -13.27 -21.85 -7.44
N SER A 426 -12.47 -21.02 -8.10
CA SER A 426 -11.99 -19.75 -7.52
C SER A 426 -13.16 -18.86 -7.09
N VAL A 427 -14.17 -18.69 -7.96
CA VAL A 427 -15.39 -17.92 -7.62
C VAL A 427 -16.12 -18.52 -6.40
N LYS A 428 -16.11 -19.84 -6.23
CA LYS A 428 -16.73 -20.49 -5.06
C LYS A 428 -15.95 -20.22 -3.77
N VAL A 429 -14.63 -20.09 -3.83
CA VAL A 429 -13.77 -19.82 -2.66
C VAL A 429 -13.94 -18.37 -2.21
N HIS A 430 -13.99 -17.41 -3.16
CA HIS A 430 -14.15 -15.98 -2.90
C HIS A 430 -15.61 -15.61 -2.64
#